data_396dd06bf0aee4225fb334506ed706fe
#
_entry.id   396dd06bf0aee4225fb334506ed706fe
#
_cell.length_a   1.000
_cell.length_b   1.000
_cell.length_c   1.000
_cell.angle_alpha   90.00
_cell.angle_beta   90.00
_cell.angle_gamma   90.00
#
_symmetry.space_group_name_H-M   'P 1'
#
loop_
_entity.id
_entity.type
_entity.pdbx_description
1 polymer ?
#
loop_
_entity_poly.entity_id
_entity_poly.type
_entity_poly.pdbx_seq_one_letter_code
_entity_poly.pdbx_strand_id
1 'polypeptide(L)'
;MSSEPLTTKIVSIMVGDQGRPMPTLKKLCSEESNSDASLLNLEGTIGFEQSPESTAPLSFNVEKNSRRKSARIFISYRSQNPDLSLAQQFYKALTVAGHKAFMAGECIGLGENWPQRVDAELEHAEYFLLLLSPQSAASEMVTEEVRRSRELRDRHPEHKPNILPIRINFPWDSSLNYDLRGYLNRIQQREWKSPSDTAKILQEILDLLAGSKQPEPSAPQPTTLSEESEPDFPLPPSPSPVPDDNPPLPIAEPELPGGQVDIASLFYTERPPIEANCYEAIAKPGGLIRIKAPRQMGKTSLLSRILQRAQELDYLVVSLSFQIADATTFTDLDKFLRWFCASVGRKLQLPNRLADYWDEIFGSKDNCTAYFEEYLLTEISKPLTLGLDEVDCVFQHPKIAGDFFGLLRAWHEDSKSRDLWKKLRLVVVHSTEVYIPLNINQSPFNVGLPIELLEFTPEQVRDLAQRHGLNWGLGNVQQLMNMIGGHPYLVRVALYHITRGSMSLNHLLQTAPTEAGLYNDHLRRHLWNLEQRPELAKALKKVITSDNPVRLESVQAFQLHSMGLVHLHGNDVIPRCDLYRQYFCERLQPGNIK
;
A
#
# COMPACT_ATOMS: atom_id res chain seq x y z
N MET A 1 63.36 -18.19 -14.71
CA MET A 1 63.41 -18.40 -13.25
C MET A 1 61.97 -18.17 -12.80
N SER A 2 61.13 -19.18 -12.85
CA SER A 2 60.71 -20.14 -11.81
C SER A 2 60.28 -19.39 -10.55
N SER A 3 59.08 -19.45 -10.11
CA SER A 3 58.39 -20.65 -9.63
C SER A 3 56.90 -20.40 -9.31
N GLU A 4 56.22 -21.48 -9.42
CA GLU A 4 54.80 -21.78 -9.29
C GLU A 4 54.18 -21.75 -7.86
N PRO A 5 52.92 -22.23 -7.70
CA PRO A 5 51.93 -21.72 -6.74
C PRO A 5 51.76 -22.62 -5.50
N LEU A 6 51.12 -22.10 -4.47
CA LEU A 6 50.77 -22.84 -3.25
C LEU A 6 49.28 -23.16 -3.22
N THR A 7 48.98 -24.42 -3.45
CA THR A 7 47.77 -25.16 -3.18
C THR A 7 47.58 -25.34 -1.67
N THR A 8 46.41 -25.02 -1.12
CA THR A 8 46.06 -25.35 0.25
C THR A 8 44.96 -26.41 0.30
N LYS A 9 45.30 -27.47 1.03
CA LYS A 9 44.58 -28.71 1.22
C LYS A 9 43.26 -28.55 1.99
N ILE A 10 42.28 -29.28 1.49
CA ILE A 10 41.07 -29.71 2.20
C ILE A 10 41.47 -30.83 3.15
N VAL A 11 41.07 -30.74 4.42
CA VAL A 11 41.10 -31.87 5.36
C VAL A 11 39.66 -32.26 5.67
N SER A 12 39.29 -33.43 5.14
CA SER A 12 38.14 -34.21 5.57
C SER A 12 38.48 -34.97 6.83
N ILE A 13 37.60 -34.95 7.81
CA ILE A 13 37.60 -35.94 8.89
C ILE A 13 36.29 -36.71 8.83
N MET A 14 36.36 -37.95 8.42
CA MET A 14 35.39 -39.01 8.69
C MET A 14 35.80 -39.79 9.93
N VAL A 15 34.85 -40.10 10.79
CA VAL A 15 34.79 -41.29 11.67
C VAL A 15 33.31 -41.44 12.03
N GLY A 16 32.50 -42.47 11.74
CA GLY A 16 32.63 -43.93 11.88
C GLY A 16 31.65 -44.30 12.98
N ASP A 17 30.60 -44.79 12.65
CA ASP A 17 29.89 -46.07 12.51
C ASP A 17 29.54 -46.79 13.83
N GLN A 18 28.34 -47.34 13.85
CA GLN A 18 27.63 -48.37 14.62
C GLN A 18 26.38 -47.83 15.35
N GLY A 19 25.21 -48.32 15.20
CA GLY A 19 24.63 -49.53 14.60
C GLY A 19 23.30 -49.88 15.30
N ARG A 20 22.16 -49.74 14.62
CA ARG A 20 20.88 -50.52 14.72
C ARG A 20 20.12 -50.65 16.06
N PRO A 21 18.79 -51.10 15.98
CA PRO A 21 17.63 -50.56 15.29
C PRO A 21 16.36 -50.46 16.18
N MET A 22 15.29 -49.99 15.56
CA MET A 22 13.85 -49.96 15.96
C MET A 22 13.31 -51.08 16.88
N PRO A 23 12.14 -50.87 17.56
CA PRO A 23 10.95 -51.39 16.92
C PRO A 23 9.68 -50.50 16.97
N THR A 24 8.94 -50.67 15.90
CA THR A 24 7.51 -50.41 15.66
C THR A 24 6.61 -51.06 16.72
N LEU A 25 5.55 -50.34 17.13
CA LEU A 25 4.34 -50.99 17.61
C LEU A 25 3.10 -50.34 17.03
N LYS A 26 2.39 -51.21 16.29
CA LYS A 26 1.06 -51.04 15.70
C LYS A 26 -0.01 -51.33 16.74
N LYS A 27 -1.15 -50.64 16.53
CA LYS A 27 -2.53 -51.11 16.77
C LYS A 27 -2.98 -51.44 18.21
N LEU A 28 -4.08 -50.80 18.59
CA LEU A 28 -5.28 -51.57 18.89
C LEU A 28 -6.53 -50.67 18.83
N CYS A 29 -7.50 -51.24 18.15
CA CYS A 29 -8.85 -50.77 17.90
C CYS A 29 -9.81 -50.99 19.08
N SER A 30 -11.00 -50.39 18.88
CA SER A 30 -12.33 -50.86 19.28
C SER A 30 -12.76 -50.49 20.70
N GLU A 31 -13.84 -49.86 20.73
CA GLU A 31 -15.26 -50.15 20.78
C GLU A 31 -15.96 -49.71 22.06
N GLU A 32 -17.09 -49.06 21.83
CA GLU A 32 -18.39 -49.14 22.54
C GLU A 32 -18.45 -48.67 24.01
N SER A 33 -19.45 -48.06 24.51
CA SER A 33 -20.86 -47.82 24.15
C SER A 33 -21.49 -46.97 25.25
N ASN A 34 -22.55 -46.26 24.87
CA ASN A 34 -23.78 -45.93 25.61
C ASN A 34 -23.79 -45.74 27.13
N SER A 35 -24.32 -44.65 27.62
CA SER A 35 -25.70 -44.53 28.10
C SER A 35 -25.92 -43.33 29.02
N ASP A 36 -27.05 -42.67 28.76
CA ASP A 36 -28.08 -42.14 29.62
C ASP A 36 -27.78 -41.02 30.65
N ALA A 37 -28.41 -39.93 30.33
CA ALA A 37 -29.53 -39.25 31.01
C ALA A 37 -29.35 -38.75 32.45
N SER A 38 -29.53 -37.49 32.66
CA SER A 38 -30.71 -36.88 33.29
C SER A 38 -30.41 -35.51 33.94
N LEU A 39 -31.18 -34.55 33.50
CA LEU A 39 -31.90 -33.51 34.25
C LEU A 39 -31.27 -32.95 35.52
N LEU A 40 -31.02 -31.65 35.51
CA LEU A 40 -31.56 -30.77 36.59
C LEU A 40 -31.63 -29.29 36.10
N ASN A 41 -32.87 -28.83 36.07
CA ASN A 41 -33.27 -27.41 35.96
C ASN A 41 -32.81 -26.63 37.18
N LEU A 42 -32.39 -25.38 36.93
CA LEU A 42 -32.60 -24.30 37.93
C LEU A 42 -32.82 -22.99 37.15
N GLU A 43 -34.05 -22.51 37.29
CA GLU A 43 -34.55 -21.21 36.88
C GLU A 43 -33.91 -20.10 37.71
N GLY A 44 -33.63 -18.96 37.08
CA GLY A 44 -33.26 -17.72 37.76
C GLY A 44 -33.55 -16.54 36.82
N THR A 45 -34.76 -16.07 36.84
CA THR A 45 -35.32 -14.93 36.11
C THR A 45 -34.77 -13.62 36.65
N ILE A 46 -34.13 -12.78 35.81
CA ILE A 46 -34.13 -11.32 36.03
C ILE A 46 -34.46 -10.69 34.68
N GLY A 47 -35.60 -10.00 34.61
CA GLY A 47 -36.07 -9.31 33.43
C GLY A 47 -35.35 -7.98 33.19
N PHE A 48 -35.13 -7.67 31.95
CA PHE A 48 -34.99 -6.30 31.45
C PHE A 48 -35.84 -6.15 30.18
N GLU A 49 -36.58 -5.06 30.16
CA GLU A 49 -37.57 -4.69 29.16
C GLU A 49 -36.99 -4.57 27.76
N GLN A 50 -37.70 -5.15 26.80
CA GLN A 50 -37.47 -5.02 25.36
C GLN A 50 -38.33 -3.88 24.81
N SER A 51 -37.73 -3.02 24.01
CA SER A 51 -38.43 -2.27 22.97
C SER A 51 -38.11 -2.89 21.63
N PRO A 52 -39.07 -3.04 20.70
CA PRO A 52 -38.92 -3.87 19.53
C PRO A 52 -38.50 -3.04 18.32
N GLU A 53 -37.35 -3.34 17.73
CA GLU A 53 -37.14 -3.07 16.32
C GLU A 53 -37.04 -4.40 15.56
N SER A 54 -38.03 -4.55 14.71
CA SER A 54 -38.29 -5.67 13.82
C SER A 54 -37.19 -5.84 12.79
N THR A 55 -36.39 -6.92 12.91
CA THR A 55 -35.68 -7.48 11.76
C THR A 55 -36.12 -8.92 11.58
N ALA A 56 -36.96 -9.15 10.59
CA ALA A 56 -37.36 -10.47 10.15
C ALA A 56 -36.15 -11.24 9.61
N PRO A 57 -35.97 -12.53 9.93
CA PRO A 57 -34.92 -13.34 9.34
C PRO A 57 -35.22 -13.61 7.88
N LEU A 58 -34.30 -13.29 6.99
CA LEU A 58 -34.32 -13.66 5.58
C LEU A 58 -34.30 -15.20 5.47
N SER A 59 -35.44 -15.79 5.22
CA SER A 59 -35.54 -17.22 4.91
C SER A 59 -35.09 -17.45 3.46
N PHE A 60 -33.90 -18.03 3.30
CA PHE A 60 -33.43 -18.52 2.01
C PHE A 60 -33.93 -19.96 1.78
N ASN A 61 -34.69 -20.16 0.73
CA ASN A 61 -35.01 -21.48 0.23
C ASN A 61 -33.77 -22.11 -0.42
N VAL A 62 -33.06 -22.94 0.32
CA VAL A 62 -31.96 -23.73 -0.21
C VAL A 62 -32.54 -25.07 -0.67
N GLU A 63 -32.85 -25.19 -1.95
CA GLU A 63 -33.05 -26.50 -2.56
C GLU A 63 -31.77 -27.32 -2.46
N LYS A 64 -31.83 -28.45 -1.76
CA LYS A 64 -30.76 -29.43 -1.67
C LYS A 64 -30.53 -30.06 -3.04
N ASN A 65 -29.57 -29.55 -3.79
CA ASN A 65 -29.09 -30.23 -5.00
C ASN A 65 -27.60 -30.59 -4.88
N SER A 66 -27.33 -31.82 -5.21
CA SER A 66 -26.14 -32.65 -5.14
C SER A 66 -24.79 -31.99 -5.39
N ARG A 67 -23.80 -32.32 -4.53
CA ARG A 67 -22.33 -32.22 -4.67
C ARG A 67 -21.80 -30.87 -5.16
N ARG A 68 -22.03 -29.78 -4.42
CA ARG A 68 -21.35 -28.52 -4.63
C ARG A 68 -19.92 -28.62 -4.08
N LYS A 69 -18.92 -28.31 -4.92
CA LYS A 69 -17.52 -28.21 -4.50
C LYS A 69 -17.40 -27.00 -3.56
N SER A 70 -16.96 -27.23 -2.31
CA SER A 70 -16.76 -26.16 -1.34
C SER A 70 -15.59 -25.28 -1.79
N ALA A 71 -15.82 -24.00 -2.08
CA ALA A 71 -14.80 -23.04 -2.46
C ALA A 71 -14.20 -22.35 -1.22
N ARG A 72 -12.94 -21.92 -1.31
CA ARG A 72 -12.24 -21.11 -0.30
C ARG A 72 -12.28 -19.64 -0.70
N ILE A 73 -12.78 -18.79 0.18
CA ILE A 73 -13.03 -17.37 -0.10
C ILE A 73 -12.37 -16.52 0.98
N PHE A 74 -11.44 -15.65 0.59
CA PHE A 74 -10.86 -14.66 1.47
C PHE A 74 -11.66 -13.36 1.36
N ILE A 75 -12.10 -12.78 2.49
CA ILE A 75 -12.87 -11.53 2.55
C ILE A 75 -11.93 -10.42 3.06
N SER A 76 -11.55 -9.50 2.18
CA SER A 76 -10.79 -8.30 2.48
C SER A 76 -11.73 -7.12 2.76
N TYR A 77 -11.59 -6.49 3.90
CA TYR A 77 -12.46 -5.42 4.36
C TYR A 77 -11.72 -4.54 5.39
N ARG A 78 -12.20 -3.33 5.59
CA ARG A 78 -11.75 -2.49 6.70
C ARG A 78 -12.54 -2.81 7.97
N SER A 79 -11.86 -2.94 9.11
CA SER A 79 -12.46 -3.29 10.43
C SER A 79 -13.33 -2.19 11.05
N GLN A 80 -14.04 -1.41 10.22
CA GLN A 80 -14.95 -0.33 10.63
C GLN A 80 -16.24 -0.40 9.79
N ASN A 81 -17.37 0.07 10.36
CA ASN A 81 -18.63 0.15 9.63
C ASN A 81 -18.57 1.22 8.52
N PRO A 82 -19.23 1.02 7.38
CA PRO A 82 -20.15 -0.10 7.05
C PRO A 82 -19.47 -1.39 6.59
N ASP A 83 -18.16 -1.38 6.25
CA ASP A 83 -17.43 -2.50 5.68
C ASP A 83 -17.50 -3.75 6.58
N LEU A 84 -17.29 -3.58 7.90
CA LEU A 84 -17.30 -4.67 8.86
C LEU A 84 -18.64 -5.39 8.92
N SER A 85 -19.75 -4.65 9.05
CA SER A 85 -21.08 -5.24 9.14
C SER A 85 -21.47 -5.97 7.85
N LEU A 86 -21.07 -5.46 6.71
CA LEU A 86 -21.31 -6.09 5.42
C LEU A 86 -20.42 -7.34 5.24
N ALA A 87 -19.15 -7.28 5.63
CA ALA A 87 -18.25 -8.43 5.63
C ALA A 87 -18.79 -9.60 6.46
N GLN A 88 -19.32 -9.29 7.67
CA GLN A 88 -19.96 -10.28 8.54
C GLN A 88 -21.22 -10.92 7.89
N GLN A 89 -22.01 -10.15 7.18
CA GLN A 89 -23.17 -10.67 6.45
C GLN A 89 -22.75 -11.64 5.34
N PHE A 90 -21.76 -11.26 4.52
CA PHE A 90 -21.19 -12.13 3.48
C PHE A 90 -20.56 -13.38 4.09
N TYR A 91 -19.77 -13.26 5.13
CA TYR A 91 -19.12 -14.36 5.82
C TYR A 91 -20.16 -15.41 6.31
N LYS A 92 -21.18 -14.95 7.02
CA LYS A 92 -22.27 -15.83 7.52
C LYS A 92 -23.00 -16.52 6.38
N ALA A 93 -23.38 -15.79 5.34
CA ALA A 93 -24.14 -16.34 4.22
C ALA A 93 -23.32 -17.36 3.40
N LEU A 94 -22.05 -17.08 3.13
CA LEU A 94 -21.15 -17.99 2.40
C LEU A 94 -20.87 -19.26 3.21
N THR A 95 -20.71 -19.13 4.54
CA THR A 95 -20.51 -20.28 5.44
C THR A 95 -21.76 -21.16 5.51
N VAL A 96 -22.95 -20.56 5.61
CA VAL A 96 -24.24 -21.29 5.57
C VAL A 96 -24.43 -22.00 4.22
N ALA A 97 -23.97 -21.40 3.12
CA ALA A 97 -24.00 -22.01 1.79
C ALA A 97 -22.99 -23.17 1.61
N GLY A 98 -22.15 -23.48 2.63
CA GLY A 98 -21.21 -24.60 2.62
C GLY A 98 -19.82 -24.27 2.05
N HIS A 99 -19.50 -23.01 1.85
CA HIS A 99 -18.17 -22.56 1.44
C HIS A 99 -17.28 -22.28 2.65
N LYS A 100 -15.95 -22.29 2.45
CA LYS A 100 -14.96 -21.95 3.47
C LYS A 100 -14.59 -20.47 3.33
N ALA A 101 -15.36 -19.61 4.00
CA ALA A 101 -15.03 -18.20 4.05
C ALA A 101 -14.01 -17.90 5.17
N PHE A 102 -13.06 -17.03 4.89
CA PHE A 102 -12.12 -16.48 5.87
C PHE A 102 -12.31 -14.98 6.00
N MET A 103 -12.38 -14.51 7.24
CA MET A 103 -12.49 -13.12 7.62
C MET A 103 -11.60 -12.91 8.86
N ALA A 104 -10.57 -12.06 8.74
CA ALA A 104 -9.52 -11.97 9.75
C ALA A 104 -10.04 -11.69 11.18
N GLY A 105 -11.05 -10.83 11.33
CA GLY A 105 -11.63 -10.50 12.64
C GLY A 105 -12.46 -11.60 13.30
N GLU A 106 -12.92 -12.61 12.53
CA GLU A 106 -13.80 -13.68 13.04
C GLU A 106 -13.07 -15.04 13.09
N CYS A 107 -12.04 -15.22 12.24
CA CYS A 107 -11.40 -16.51 12.03
C CYS A 107 -10.06 -16.67 12.73
N ILE A 108 -9.49 -15.59 13.25
CA ILE A 108 -8.20 -15.60 13.96
C ILE A 108 -8.46 -15.58 15.46
N GLY A 109 -8.02 -16.67 16.12
CA GLY A 109 -8.18 -16.83 17.56
C GLY A 109 -7.17 -16.01 18.37
N LEU A 110 -7.47 -15.83 19.66
CA LEU A 110 -6.58 -15.15 20.60
C LEU A 110 -5.25 -15.91 20.69
N GLY A 111 -4.13 -15.23 20.35
CA GLY A 111 -2.79 -15.82 20.38
C GLY A 111 -2.29 -16.45 19.07
N GLU A 112 -3.12 -16.48 18.02
CA GLU A 112 -2.64 -16.86 16.69
C GLU A 112 -1.79 -15.76 16.05
N ASN A 113 -0.77 -16.16 15.28
CA ASN A 113 0.04 -15.22 14.50
C ASN A 113 -0.77 -14.70 13.30
N TRP A 114 -1.32 -13.50 13.46
CA TRP A 114 -2.24 -12.88 12.51
C TRP A 114 -1.69 -12.78 11.07
N PRO A 115 -0.44 -12.28 10.81
CA PRO A 115 0.09 -12.17 9.44
C PRO A 115 0.30 -13.52 8.78
N GLN A 116 0.87 -14.49 9.49
CA GLN A 116 1.09 -15.84 8.95
C GLN A 116 -0.24 -16.52 8.63
N ARG A 117 -1.28 -16.27 9.44
CA ARG A 117 -2.59 -16.83 9.20
C ARG A 117 -3.25 -16.20 7.98
N VAL A 118 -3.16 -14.88 7.82
CA VAL A 118 -3.67 -14.15 6.65
C VAL A 118 -2.97 -14.60 5.38
N ASP A 119 -1.63 -14.68 5.37
CA ASP A 119 -0.86 -15.16 4.23
C ASP A 119 -1.23 -16.60 3.84
N ALA A 120 -1.33 -17.50 4.81
CA ALA A 120 -1.68 -18.90 4.55
C ALA A 120 -3.10 -19.05 3.99
N GLU A 121 -4.07 -18.29 4.50
CA GLU A 121 -5.45 -18.33 3.97
C GLU A 121 -5.56 -17.68 2.60
N LEU A 122 -4.78 -16.64 2.33
CA LEU A 122 -4.74 -15.98 1.03
C LEU A 122 -4.09 -16.86 -0.03
N GLU A 123 -3.02 -17.61 0.31
CA GLU A 123 -2.38 -18.59 -0.58
C GLU A 123 -3.31 -19.74 -0.99
N HIS A 124 -4.23 -20.11 -0.10
CA HIS A 124 -5.16 -21.19 -0.36
C HIS A 124 -6.53 -20.73 -0.88
N ALA A 125 -6.74 -19.42 -1.02
CA ALA A 125 -7.99 -18.85 -1.48
C ALA A 125 -8.22 -19.13 -2.99
N GLU A 126 -9.43 -19.52 -3.34
CA GLU A 126 -9.89 -19.62 -4.74
C GLU A 126 -10.51 -18.30 -5.21
N TYR A 127 -11.08 -17.54 -4.27
CA TYR A 127 -11.71 -16.24 -4.51
C TYR A 127 -11.27 -15.24 -3.46
N PHE A 128 -11.08 -14.01 -3.89
CA PHE A 128 -10.74 -12.87 -3.06
C PHE A 128 -11.87 -11.84 -3.15
N LEU A 129 -12.76 -11.83 -2.16
CA LEU A 129 -13.86 -10.88 -2.07
C LEU A 129 -13.36 -9.59 -1.45
N LEU A 130 -13.35 -8.52 -2.23
CA LEU A 130 -12.81 -7.23 -1.84
C LEU A 130 -13.94 -6.21 -1.60
N LEU A 131 -14.09 -5.74 -0.37
CA LEU A 131 -15.04 -4.70 0.01
C LEU A 131 -14.36 -3.33 -0.05
N LEU A 132 -14.78 -2.50 -1.01
CA LEU A 132 -14.21 -1.18 -1.31
C LEU A 132 -15.16 -0.06 -0.94
N SER A 133 -15.03 0.49 0.26
CA SER A 133 -15.52 1.83 0.62
C SER A 133 -14.47 2.89 0.27
N PRO A 134 -14.80 4.19 0.29
CA PRO A 134 -13.80 5.26 0.17
C PRO A 134 -12.65 5.10 1.18
N GLN A 135 -12.98 4.63 2.38
CA GLN A 135 -12.03 4.43 3.47
C GLN A 135 -11.17 3.17 3.26
N SER A 136 -11.75 2.04 2.82
CA SER A 136 -11.00 0.82 2.54
C SER A 136 -10.10 0.98 1.31
N ALA A 137 -10.53 1.75 0.30
CA ALA A 137 -9.72 2.11 -0.86
C ALA A 137 -8.50 2.99 -0.49
N ALA A 138 -8.54 3.68 0.65
CA ALA A 138 -7.42 4.43 1.21
C ALA A 138 -6.57 3.59 2.19
N SER A 139 -7.02 2.38 2.55
CA SER A 139 -6.33 1.49 3.50
C SER A 139 -5.11 0.85 2.85
N GLU A 140 -3.96 0.96 3.52
CA GLU A 140 -2.73 0.28 3.09
C GLU A 140 -2.84 -1.23 3.20
N MET A 141 -3.53 -1.73 4.23
CA MET A 141 -3.72 -3.17 4.41
C MET A 141 -4.53 -3.76 3.27
N VAL A 142 -5.64 -3.12 2.91
CA VAL A 142 -6.47 -3.54 1.77
C VAL A 142 -5.66 -3.48 0.46
N THR A 143 -4.87 -2.41 0.28
CA THR A 143 -3.98 -2.29 -0.89
C THR A 143 -2.92 -3.40 -0.91
N GLU A 144 -2.33 -3.73 0.24
CA GLU A 144 -1.33 -4.80 0.36
C GLU A 144 -1.94 -6.20 0.14
N GLU A 145 -3.14 -6.47 0.67
CA GLU A 145 -3.87 -7.71 0.44
C GLU A 145 -4.23 -7.89 -1.04
N VAL A 146 -4.66 -6.82 -1.72
CA VAL A 146 -4.93 -6.82 -3.17
C VAL A 146 -3.63 -7.06 -3.96
N ARG A 147 -2.54 -6.41 -3.60
CA ARG A 147 -1.22 -6.62 -4.20
C ARG A 147 -0.78 -8.08 -4.05
N ARG A 148 -0.89 -8.61 -2.84
CA ARG A 148 -0.51 -10.00 -2.54
C ARG A 148 -1.38 -11.02 -3.26
N SER A 149 -2.68 -10.78 -3.28
CA SER A 149 -3.65 -11.60 -4.03
C SER A 149 -3.30 -11.66 -5.53
N ARG A 150 -2.88 -10.53 -6.11
CA ARG A 150 -2.42 -10.48 -7.50
C ARG A 150 -1.12 -11.25 -7.70
N GLU A 151 -0.13 -11.08 -6.85
CA GLU A 151 1.14 -11.81 -6.94
C GLU A 151 0.93 -13.33 -6.89
N LEU A 152 0.04 -13.79 -6.01
CA LEU A 152 -0.34 -15.21 -5.91
C LEU A 152 -1.04 -15.67 -7.18
N ARG A 153 -2.00 -14.89 -7.69
CA ARG A 153 -2.71 -15.17 -8.93
C ARG A 153 -1.77 -15.28 -10.13
N ASP A 154 -0.80 -14.37 -10.25
CA ASP A 154 0.16 -14.35 -11.35
C ASP A 154 1.13 -15.56 -11.29
N ARG A 155 1.38 -16.10 -10.10
CA ARG A 155 2.22 -17.30 -9.87
C ARG A 155 1.45 -18.62 -10.00
N HIS A 156 0.12 -18.61 -9.77
CA HIS A 156 -0.68 -19.82 -9.75
C HIS A 156 -1.06 -20.28 -11.16
N PRO A 157 -0.88 -21.57 -11.54
CA PRO A 157 -1.20 -22.08 -12.88
C PRO A 157 -2.64 -21.84 -13.32
N GLU A 158 -3.58 -21.84 -12.38
CA GLU A 158 -5.01 -21.60 -12.63
C GLU A 158 -5.42 -20.14 -12.42
N HIS A 159 -4.47 -19.21 -12.29
CA HIS A 159 -4.72 -17.79 -12.05
C HIS A 159 -5.65 -17.49 -10.86
N LYS A 160 -5.44 -18.19 -9.73
CA LYS A 160 -6.17 -17.98 -8.47
C LYS A 160 -5.36 -17.18 -7.45
N PRO A 161 -6.02 -16.41 -6.58
CA PRO A 161 -7.47 -16.25 -6.41
C PRO A 161 -8.12 -15.31 -7.45
N ASN A 162 -9.40 -15.55 -7.74
CA ASN A 162 -10.21 -14.64 -8.54
C ASN A 162 -10.69 -13.47 -7.67
N ILE A 163 -10.39 -12.24 -8.08
CA ILE A 163 -10.72 -11.03 -7.33
C ILE A 163 -12.15 -10.58 -7.68
N LEU A 164 -12.98 -10.42 -6.65
CA LEU A 164 -14.39 -9.98 -6.74
C LEU A 164 -14.59 -8.67 -6.00
N PRO A 165 -14.45 -7.51 -6.66
CA PRO A 165 -14.54 -6.20 -6.01
C PRO A 165 -16.00 -5.75 -5.88
N ILE A 166 -16.38 -5.29 -4.66
CA ILE A 166 -17.67 -4.67 -4.35
C ILE A 166 -17.44 -3.26 -3.81
N ARG A 167 -17.93 -2.25 -4.50
CA ARG A 167 -17.87 -0.84 -4.11
C ARG A 167 -19.00 -0.51 -3.14
N ILE A 168 -18.66 -0.10 -1.92
CA ILE A 168 -19.62 0.24 -0.86
C ILE A 168 -19.77 1.75 -0.78
N ASN A 169 -20.91 2.31 -1.20
CA ASN A 169 -21.12 3.76 -1.24
C ASN A 169 -19.94 4.51 -1.90
N PHE A 170 -19.39 3.92 -2.95
CA PHE A 170 -18.20 4.39 -3.62
C PHE A 170 -18.44 4.45 -5.14
N PRO A 171 -18.92 5.60 -5.66
CA PRO A 171 -19.29 5.78 -7.04
C PRO A 171 -18.17 5.51 -8.05
N TRP A 172 -18.53 5.21 -9.29
CA TRP A 172 -17.60 4.84 -10.36
C TRP A 172 -16.65 5.97 -10.76
N ASP A 173 -17.09 7.21 -10.66
CA ASP A 173 -16.35 8.44 -10.91
C ASP A 173 -15.36 8.77 -9.80
N SER A 174 -15.52 8.18 -8.62
CA SER A 174 -14.59 8.36 -7.52
C SER A 174 -13.24 7.71 -7.84
N SER A 175 -12.17 8.47 -7.65
CA SER A 175 -10.82 8.00 -7.94
C SER A 175 -10.37 6.94 -6.94
N LEU A 176 -10.10 5.73 -7.41
CA LEU A 176 -9.30 4.76 -6.68
C LEU A 176 -7.89 5.30 -6.50
N ASN A 177 -7.23 4.93 -5.39
CA ASN A 177 -5.81 5.20 -5.26
C ASN A 177 -5.05 4.57 -6.44
N TYR A 178 -3.88 5.08 -6.72
CA TYR A 178 -3.10 4.69 -7.91
C TYR A 178 -2.87 3.17 -7.96
N ASP A 179 -2.59 2.55 -6.82
CA ASP A 179 -2.28 1.14 -6.68
C ASP A 179 -3.48 0.25 -7.02
N LEU A 180 -4.63 0.55 -6.41
CA LEU A 180 -5.87 -0.19 -6.67
C LEU A 180 -6.39 0.04 -8.09
N ARG A 181 -6.20 1.25 -8.65
CA ARG A 181 -6.61 1.56 -10.03
C ARG A 181 -5.91 0.66 -11.04
N GLY A 182 -4.60 0.47 -10.91
CA GLY A 182 -3.82 -0.40 -11.79
C GLY A 182 -4.29 -1.85 -11.78
N TYR A 183 -4.84 -2.31 -10.66
CA TYR A 183 -5.28 -3.69 -10.48
C TYR A 183 -6.76 -3.92 -10.83
N LEU A 184 -7.62 -2.99 -10.48
CA LEU A 184 -9.07 -3.19 -10.53
C LEU A 184 -9.75 -2.66 -11.79
N ASN A 185 -9.12 -1.75 -12.55
CA ASN A 185 -9.74 -1.17 -13.77
C ASN A 185 -10.08 -2.20 -14.86
N ARG A 186 -9.49 -3.38 -14.81
CA ARG A 186 -9.73 -4.48 -15.78
C ARG A 186 -10.66 -5.56 -15.25
N ILE A 187 -11.14 -5.42 -14.01
CA ILE A 187 -11.99 -6.40 -13.34
C ILE A 187 -13.39 -5.81 -13.20
N GLN A 188 -14.41 -6.59 -13.56
CA GLN A 188 -15.79 -6.18 -13.37
C GLN A 188 -16.10 -6.08 -11.88
N GLN A 189 -16.66 -4.93 -11.46
CA GLN A 189 -16.97 -4.61 -10.07
C GLN A 189 -18.48 -4.52 -9.88
N ARG A 190 -18.95 -4.61 -8.64
CA ARG A 190 -20.36 -4.37 -8.27
C ARG A 190 -20.44 -3.20 -7.32
N GLU A 191 -21.54 -2.45 -7.38
CA GLU A 191 -21.82 -1.33 -6.49
C GLU A 191 -22.89 -1.72 -5.48
N TRP A 192 -22.60 -1.48 -4.21
CA TRP A 192 -23.51 -1.62 -3.09
C TRP A 192 -23.86 -0.23 -2.55
N LYS A 193 -25.12 0.16 -2.65
CA LYS A 193 -25.64 1.48 -2.20
C LYS A 193 -26.51 1.36 -0.96
N SER A 194 -27.14 0.22 -0.78
CA SER A 194 -28.10 0.00 0.30
C SER A 194 -28.19 -1.47 0.71
N PRO A 195 -28.73 -1.78 1.89
CA PRO A 195 -28.94 -3.16 2.33
C PRO A 195 -29.74 -4.04 1.36
N SER A 196 -30.59 -3.45 0.50
CA SER A 196 -31.32 -4.18 -0.54
C SER A 196 -30.38 -4.80 -1.60
N ASP A 197 -29.21 -4.24 -1.81
CA ASP A 197 -28.24 -4.74 -2.79
C ASP A 197 -27.51 -6.00 -2.28
N THR A 198 -27.44 -6.17 -0.95
CA THR A 198 -26.72 -7.29 -0.33
C THR A 198 -27.22 -8.65 -0.84
N ALA A 199 -28.53 -8.85 -0.85
CA ALA A 199 -29.13 -10.12 -1.28
C ALA A 199 -28.85 -10.43 -2.75
N LYS A 200 -28.93 -9.40 -3.63
CA LYS A 200 -28.65 -9.52 -5.05
C LYS A 200 -27.20 -9.85 -5.35
N ILE A 201 -26.27 -9.13 -4.72
CA ILE A 201 -24.81 -9.35 -4.88
C ILE A 201 -24.42 -10.72 -4.34
N LEU A 202 -24.96 -11.12 -3.18
CA LEU A 202 -24.72 -12.43 -2.60
C LEU A 202 -25.20 -13.56 -3.50
N GLN A 203 -26.40 -13.45 -4.09
CA GLN A 203 -26.92 -14.43 -5.02
C GLN A 203 -26.02 -14.56 -6.25
N GLU A 204 -25.55 -13.45 -6.79
CA GLU A 204 -24.61 -13.44 -7.93
C GLU A 204 -23.28 -14.15 -7.59
N ILE A 205 -22.75 -13.92 -6.39
CA ILE A 205 -21.55 -14.61 -5.92
C ILE A 205 -21.82 -16.12 -5.78
N LEU A 206 -22.93 -16.51 -5.19
CA LEU A 206 -23.29 -17.92 -5.04
C LEU A 206 -23.50 -18.63 -6.40
N ASP A 207 -24.09 -17.95 -7.38
CA ASP A 207 -24.25 -18.48 -8.74
C ASP A 207 -22.89 -18.63 -9.45
N LEU A 208 -21.97 -17.69 -9.24
CA LEU A 208 -20.59 -17.79 -9.72
C LEU A 208 -19.86 -18.99 -9.11
N LEU A 209 -19.99 -19.19 -7.79
CA LEU A 209 -19.39 -20.32 -7.07
C LEU A 209 -19.99 -21.67 -7.46
N ALA A 210 -21.25 -21.67 -7.92
CA ALA A 210 -21.93 -22.87 -8.44
C ALA A 210 -21.53 -23.22 -9.89
N GLY A 211 -20.72 -22.38 -10.56
CA GLY A 211 -20.29 -22.59 -11.95
C GLY A 211 -21.38 -22.31 -12.99
N SER A 212 -22.44 -21.56 -12.64
CA SER A 212 -23.64 -21.40 -13.45
C SER A 212 -23.60 -20.27 -14.48
N LYS A 213 -22.56 -19.43 -14.53
CA LYS A 213 -22.36 -18.40 -15.58
C LYS A 213 -20.91 -17.96 -15.71
N GLN A 214 -20.35 -18.06 -16.93
CA GLN A 214 -19.27 -17.18 -17.36
C GLN A 214 -19.92 -15.86 -17.86
N PRO A 215 -19.46 -14.68 -17.43
CA PRO A 215 -19.96 -13.44 -18.00
C PRO A 215 -19.31 -13.17 -19.36
N GLU A 216 -20.13 -13.06 -20.40
CA GLU A 216 -19.70 -12.47 -21.68
C GLU A 216 -19.43 -10.98 -21.53
N PRO A 217 -18.44 -10.41 -22.24
CA PRO A 217 -18.09 -9.00 -22.17
C PRO A 217 -19.06 -8.15 -23.02
N SER A 218 -19.95 -7.43 -22.37
CA SER A 218 -20.74 -6.39 -23.05
C SER A 218 -20.04 -5.04 -22.98
N ALA A 219 -19.83 -4.45 -24.15
CA ALA A 219 -19.26 -3.12 -24.36
C ALA A 219 -20.16 -2.00 -23.81
N PRO A 220 -19.60 -0.88 -23.34
CA PRO A 220 -20.39 0.26 -22.86
C PRO A 220 -20.95 1.10 -24.02
N GLN A 221 -22.25 1.35 -24.01
CA GLN A 221 -22.89 2.35 -24.87
C GLN A 221 -22.77 3.76 -24.25
N PRO A 222 -22.56 4.80 -25.05
CA PRO A 222 -22.47 6.17 -24.56
C PRO A 222 -23.85 6.77 -24.31
N THR A 223 -24.05 7.26 -23.10
CA THR A 223 -25.26 8.03 -22.74
C THR A 223 -25.02 9.51 -23.01
N THR A 224 -25.82 10.08 -23.87
CA THR A 224 -25.89 11.50 -24.18
C THR A 224 -26.36 12.32 -22.99
N LEU A 225 -25.62 13.38 -22.68
CA LEU A 225 -25.97 14.41 -21.71
C LEU A 225 -27.03 15.35 -22.33
N SER A 226 -28.15 15.50 -21.66
CA SER A 226 -29.11 16.58 -21.89
C SER A 226 -28.84 17.72 -20.91
N GLU A 227 -28.66 18.91 -21.47
CA GLU A 227 -28.52 20.17 -20.75
C GLU A 227 -29.88 20.54 -20.11
N GLU A 228 -29.89 20.76 -18.80
CA GLU A 228 -30.99 21.47 -18.13
C GLU A 228 -30.46 22.73 -17.44
N SER A 229 -31.13 23.82 -17.72
CA SER A 229 -30.88 25.20 -17.35
C SER A 229 -31.03 25.47 -15.84
N GLU A 230 -30.11 26.26 -15.28
CA GLU A 230 -30.16 26.80 -13.93
C GLU A 230 -31.29 27.80 -13.72
N PRO A 231 -31.96 27.83 -12.55
CA PRO A 231 -32.79 28.93 -12.13
C PRO A 231 -32.03 29.96 -11.29
N ASP A 232 -32.21 31.18 -11.67
CA ASP A 232 -31.72 32.42 -11.07
C ASP A 232 -32.36 32.67 -9.69
N PHE A 233 -31.51 32.79 -8.61
CA PHE A 233 -31.96 33.20 -7.29
C PHE A 233 -31.34 34.54 -6.88
N PRO A 234 -32.11 35.49 -6.32
CA PRO A 234 -31.62 36.80 -5.91
C PRO A 234 -30.82 36.75 -4.61
N LEU A 235 -29.71 37.49 -4.56
CA LEU A 235 -28.82 37.68 -3.42
C LEU A 235 -29.55 38.36 -2.24
N PRO A 236 -29.38 37.84 -1.00
CA PRO A 236 -29.85 38.54 0.20
C PRO A 236 -28.83 39.61 0.66
N PRO A 237 -29.29 40.65 1.39
CA PRO A 237 -28.44 41.76 1.81
C PRO A 237 -27.46 41.40 2.91
N SER A 238 -26.28 42.03 2.89
CA SER A 238 -25.20 41.88 3.84
C SER A 238 -25.61 42.17 5.27
N PRO A 239 -25.28 41.27 6.24
CA PRO A 239 -25.43 41.60 7.65
C PRO A 239 -24.14 42.25 8.22
N SER A 240 -24.36 43.15 9.17
CA SER A 240 -23.35 43.85 9.96
C SER A 240 -22.51 42.93 10.81
N PRO A 241 -21.25 43.26 11.19
CA PRO A 241 -20.36 42.37 11.89
C PRO A 241 -20.77 42.19 13.36
N VAL A 242 -21.17 40.96 13.68
CA VAL A 242 -21.29 40.45 15.05
C VAL A 242 -19.97 39.71 15.36
N PRO A 243 -19.41 39.79 16.58
CA PRO A 243 -18.21 39.02 16.91
C PRO A 243 -18.51 37.53 16.81
N ASP A 244 -17.84 36.86 15.89
CA ASP A 244 -18.06 35.46 15.57
C ASP A 244 -17.27 34.58 16.54
N ASP A 245 -17.96 33.97 17.50
CA ASP A 245 -17.45 32.88 18.35
C ASP A 245 -17.47 31.51 17.61
N ASN A 246 -17.81 31.49 16.33
CA ASN A 246 -17.78 30.29 15.52
C ASN A 246 -16.34 29.92 15.11
N PRO A 247 -15.97 28.63 15.17
CA PRO A 247 -14.67 28.20 14.66
C PRO A 247 -14.55 28.57 13.16
N PRO A 248 -13.35 28.93 12.70
CA PRO A 248 -13.13 29.28 11.32
C PRO A 248 -13.55 28.11 10.41
N LEU A 249 -14.19 28.45 9.29
CA LEU A 249 -14.57 27.43 8.29
C LEU A 249 -13.31 26.91 7.57
N PRO A 250 -13.30 25.64 7.15
CA PRO A 250 -12.25 25.11 6.28
C PRO A 250 -12.15 25.94 4.99
N ILE A 251 -10.92 26.12 4.47
CA ILE A 251 -10.68 26.88 3.22
C ILE A 251 -11.22 26.16 1.98
N ALA A 252 -11.47 24.85 2.09
CA ALA A 252 -12.10 23.98 1.10
C ALA A 252 -12.73 22.79 1.81
N GLU A 253 -13.54 22.01 1.10
CA GLU A 253 -14.06 20.76 1.66
C GLU A 253 -12.89 19.82 2.02
N PRO A 254 -12.84 19.31 3.28
CA PRO A 254 -11.76 18.43 3.70
C PRO A 254 -11.69 17.15 2.87
N GLU A 255 -10.54 16.94 2.22
CA GLU A 255 -10.28 15.78 1.38
C GLU A 255 -9.90 14.57 2.23
N LEU A 256 -10.49 13.39 1.93
CA LEU A 256 -10.06 12.14 2.56
C LEU A 256 -8.60 11.85 2.17
N PRO A 257 -7.68 11.73 3.16
CA PRO A 257 -6.29 11.42 2.87
C PRO A 257 -6.14 10.01 2.30
N GLY A 258 -5.88 9.90 1.02
CA GLY A 258 -5.71 8.63 0.32
C GLY A 258 -4.78 8.79 -0.88
N GLY A 259 -3.56 8.27 -0.79
CA GLY A 259 -2.61 8.33 -1.90
C GLY A 259 -2.01 9.71 -2.15
N GLN A 260 -1.86 10.06 -3.42
CA GLN A 260 -1.30 11.33 -3.87
C GLN A 260 -2.23 12.51 -3.54
N VAL A 261 -1.67 13.61 -3.06
CA VAL A 261 -2.40 14.88 -2.90
C VAL A 261 -2.57 15.52 -4.27
N ASP A 262 -3.82 15.84 -4.63
CA ASP A 262 -4.12 16.49 -5.90
C ASP A 262 -3.30 17.77 -6.09
N ILE A 263 -2.99 18.09 -7.33
CA ILE A 263 -2.22 19.29 -7.68
C ILE A 263 -2.96 20.57 -7.27
N ALA A 264 -4.28 20.59 -7.47
CA ALA A 264 -5.14 21.71 -7.12
C ALA A 264 -5.52 21.76 -5.63
N SER A 265 -5.17 20.72 -4.84
CA SER A 265 -5.52 20.65 -3.43
C SER A 265 -4.90 21.78 -2.61
N LEU A 266 -5.74 22.49 -1.88
CA LEU A 266 -5.34 23.51 -0.92
C LEU A 266 -4.73 22.94 0.37
N PHE A 267 -4.75 21.61 0.53
CA PHE A 267 -4.21 20.90 1.70
C PHE A 267 -2.79 20.34 1.47
N TYR A 268 -2.16 20.63 0.34
CA TYR A 268 -0.73 20.34 0.18
C TYR A 268 0.09 21.29 1.04
N THR A 269 1.03 20.75 1.78
CA THR A 269 1.96 21.53 2.61
C THR A 269 3.34 21.48 1.98
N GLU A 270 3.83 22.63 1.52
CA GLU A 270 5.19 22.75 1.02
C GLU A 270 6.22 22.61 2.13
N ARG A 271 7.40 22.14 1.77
CA ARG A 271 8.54 21.94 2.66
C ARG A 271 9.77 22.68 2.18
N PRO A 272 9.76 24.01 2.25
CA PRO A 272 10.91 24.80 1.81
C PRO A 272 12.23 24.32 2.45
N PRO A 273 13.35 24.24 1.69
CA PRO A 273 13.50 24.66 0.29
C PRO A 273 13.30 23.54 -0.74
N ILE A 274 12.65 22.40 -0.38
CA ILE A 274 12.63 21.17 -1.17
C ILE A 274 12.01 21.39 -2.55
N GLU A 275 10.80 21.96 -2.59
CA GLU A 275 10.06 22.21 -3.85
C GLU A 275 10.85 23.14 -4.77
N ALA A 276 11.35 24.24 -4.24
CA ALA A 276 12.15 25.22 -4.99
C ALA A 276 13.41 24.59 -5.60
N ASN A 277 14.15 23.79 -4.80
CA ASN A 277 15.34 23.08 -5.28
C ASN A 277 15.00 22.07 -6.40
N CYS A 278 13.86 21.37 -6.28
CA CYS A 278 13.39 20.47 -7.32
C CYS A 278 13.03 21.21 -8.60
N TYR A 279 12.33 22.35 -8.50
CA TYR A 279 11.94 23.16 -9.65
C TYR A 279 13.15 23.77 -10.38
N GLU A 280 14.17 24.20 -9.63
CA GLU A 280 15.43 24.64 -10.21
C GLU A 280 16.18 23.49 -10.91
N ALA A 281 16.23 22.31 -10.28
CA ALA A 281 16.96 21.16 -10.81
C ALA A 281 16.30 20.59 -12.08
N ILE A 282 14.95 20.55 -12.15
CA ILE A 282 14.26 20.03 -13.33
C ILE A 282 14.37 20.96 -14.54
N ALA A 283 14.57 22.26 -14.32
CA ALA A 283 14.81 23.22 -15.40
C ALA A 283 16.20 23.03 -16.06
N LYS A 284 17.17 22.47 -15.32
CA LYS A 284 18.54 22.25 -15.86
C LYS A 284 18.55 21.13 -16.91
N PRO A 285 19.28 21.33 -18.05
CA PRO A 285 19.47 20.26 -19.03
C PRO A 285 20.12 19.02 -18.41
N GLY A 286 19.58 17.83 -18.72
CA GLY A 286 20.09 16.58 -18.16
C GLY A 286 19.88 16.42 -16.66
N GLY A 287 18.98 17.19 -16.03
CA GLY A 287 18.73 17.16 -14.60
C GLY A 287 18.34 15.77 -14.10
N LEU A 288 18.86 15.40 -12.91
CA LEU A 288 18.50 14.18 -12.19
C LEU A 288 18.11 14.53 -10.76
N ILE A 289 16.89 14.21 -10.37
CA ILE A 289 16.36 14.37 -9.01
C ILE A 289 16.09 12.98 -8.43
N ARG A 290 16.46 12.77 -7.16
CA ARG A 290 16.25 11.53 -6.44
C ARG A 290 15.48 11.80 -5.16
N ILE A 291 14.25 11.30 -5.08
CA ILE A 291 13.36 11.51 -3.94
C ILE A 291 13.29 10.22 -3.13
N LYS A 292 13.66 10.29 -1.86
CA LYS A 292 13.58 9.18 -0.92
C LYS A 292 12.84 9.60 0.36
N ALA A 293 12.06 8.70 0.90
CA ALA A 293 11.47 8.77 2.25
C ALA A 293 10.77 7.45 2.58
N PRO A 294 10.40 7.17 3.82
CA PRO A 294 9.43 6.13 4.16
C PRO A 294 8.13 6.27 3.37
N ARG A 295 7.26 5.27 3.42
CA ARG A 295 5.93 5.35 2.77
C ARG A 295 5.12 6.49 3.37
N GLN A 296 4.14 7.00 2.58
CA GLN A 296 3.16 8.03 2.99
C GLN A 296 3.77 9.39 3.42
N MET A 297 5.04 9.65 3.09
CA MET A 297 5.68 10.94 3.33
C MET A 297 5.42 11.99 2.24
N GLY A 298 4.63 11.65 1.20
CA GLY A 298 4.26 12.58 0.12
C GLY A 298 5.21 12.58 -1.08
N LYS A 299 5.98 11.51 -1.31
CA LYS A 299 6.92 11.38 -2.45
C LYS A 299 6.24 11.56 -3.80
N THR A 300 5.16 10.82 -4.04
CA THR A 300 4.38 10.87 -5.29
C THR A 300 3.72 12.24 -5.48
N SER A 301 3.28 12.90 -4.39
CA SER A 301 2.72 14.25 -4.46
C SER A 301 3.76 15.30 -4.87
N LEU A 302 5.00 15.16 -4.39
CA LEU A 302 6.11 16.02 -4.83
C LEU A 302 6.47 15.73 -6.29
N LEU A 303 6.57 14.44 -6.68
CA LEU A 303 6.81 14.04 -8.07
C LEU A 303 5.82 14.73 -9.01
N SER A 304 4.52 14.67 -8.71
CA SER A 304 3.49 15.26 -9.57
C SER A 304 3.64 16.76 -9.75
N ARG A 305 4.05 17.48 -8.70
CA ARG A 305 4.34 18.92 -8.77
C ARG A 305 5.57 19.23 -9.61
N ILE A 306 6.62 18.40 -9.50
CA ILE A 306 7.80 18.51 -10.37
C ILE A 306 7.42 18.28 -11.83
N LEU A 307 6.57 17.27 -12.11
CA LEU A 307 6.11 16.97 -13.46
C LEU A 307 5.20 18.08 -14.00
N GLN A 308 4.34 18.65 -13.17
CA GLN A 308 3.56 19.85 -13.54
C GLN A 308 4.49 21.03 -13.88
N ARG A 309 5.49 21.29 -13.03
CA ARG A 309 6.47 22.35 -13.31
C ARG A 309 7.19 22.13 -14.63
N ALA A 310 7.52 20.89 -14.97
CA ALA A 310 8.10 20.55 -16.27
C ALA A 310 7.13 20.85 -17.43
N GLN A 311 5.83 20.56 -17.28
CA GLN A 311 4.81 20.91 -18.27
C GLN A 311 4.67 22.44 -18.44
N GLU A 312 4.73 23.23 -17.37
CA GLU A 312 4.73 24.69 -17.43
C GLU A 312 5.95 25.24 -18.19
N LEU A 313 7.08 24.50 -18.19
CA LEU A 313 8.28 24.81 -18.96
C LEU A 313 8.21 24.27 -20.42
N ASP A 314 7.04 23.83 -20.85
CA ASP A 314 6.78 23.24 -22.18
C ASP A 314 7.60 21.97 -22.46
N TYR A 315 7.88 21.16 -21.44
CA TYR A 315 8.53 19.86 -21.58
C TYR A 315 7.49 18.75 -21.76
N LEU A 316 7.85 17.70 -22.50
CA LEU A 316 7.11 16.44 -22.50
C LEU A 316 7.29 15.74 -21.15
N VAL A 317 6.22 15.15 -20.64
CA VAL A 317 6.24 14.50 -19.34
C VAL A 317 5.74 13.06 -19.45
N VAL A 318 6.53 12.15 -18.92
CA VAL A 318 6.17 10.74 -18.77
C VAL A 318 6.29 10.37 -17.29
N SER A 319 5.19 9.95 -16.68
CA SER A 319 5.18 9.35 -15.34
C SER A 319 5.01 7.84 -15.47
N LEU A 320 5.94 7.06 -14.91
CA LEU A 320 5.93 5.61 -14.93
C LEU A 320 6.12 5.08 -13.50
N SER A 321 5.11 4.36 -12.98
CA SER A 321 5.26 3.57 -11.76
C SER A 321 5.61 2.13 -12.10
N PHE A 322 6.57 1.57 -11.38
CA PHE A 322 6.99 0.18 -11.57
C PHE A 322 6.01 -0.83 -10.95
N GLN A 323 5.07 -0.41 -10.15
CA GLN A 323 4.00 -1.28 -9.64
C GLN A 323 3.05 -1.79 -10.74
N ILE A 324 2.97 -1.09 -11.88
CA ILE A 324 2.15 -1.56 -13.01
C ILE A 324 2.78 -2.69 -13.81
N ALA A 325 4.05 -2.98 -13.58
CA ALA A 325 4.76 -4.05 -14.27
C ALA A 325 4.32 -5.42 -13.70
N ASP A 326 4.06 -6.37 -14.60
CA ASP A 326 3.76 -7.73 -14.21
C ASP A 326 5.01 -8.44 -13.65
N ALA A 327 4.83 -9.41 -12.75
CA ALA A 327 5.95 -10.15 -12.16
C ALA A 327 6.86 -10.80 -13.23
N THR A 328 6.29 -11.21 -14.36
CA THR A 328 7.03 -11.75 -15.50
C THR A 328 7.98 -10.75 -16.16
N THR A 329 7.73 -9.45 -16.00
CA THR A 329 8.62 -8.38 -16.49
C THR A 329 9.94 -8.37 -15.72
N PHE A 330 9.94 -8.75 -14.47
CA PHE A 330 11.13 -8.77 -13.62
C PHE A 330 11.89 -10.12 -13.65
N THR A 331 11.58 -11.02 -14.58
CA THR A 331 12.26 -12.33 -14.65
C THR A 331 13.68 -12.22 -15.20
N ASP A 332 13.91 -11.31 -16.14
CA ASP A 332 15.22 -11.02 -16.71
C ASP A 332 15.32 -9.55 -17.16
N LEU A 333 16.56 -9.10 -17.36
CA LEU A 333 16.87 -7.73 -17.72
C LEU A 333 16.33 -7.35 -19.13
N ASP A 334 16.34 -8.27 -20.07
CA ASP A 334 15.89 -8.01 -21.44
C ASP A 334 14.39 -7.71 -21.48
N LYS A 335 13.58 -8.55 -20.87
CA LYS A 335 12.13 -8.32 -20.77
C LYS A 335 11.81 -7.02 -20.05
N PHE A 336 12.54 -6.74 -18.96
CA PHE A 336 12.34 -5.53 -18.19
C PHE A 336 12.65 -4.28 -19.02
N LEU A 337 13.78 -4.22 -19.71
CA LEU A 337 14.16 -3.07 -20.52
C LEU A 337 13.27 -2.89 -21.76
N ARG A 338 12.84 -3.98 -22.41
CA ARG A 338 11.83 -3.93 -23.49
C ARG A 338 10.50 -3.34 -22.99
N TRP A 339 10.01 -3.82 -21.84
CA TRP A 339 8.79 -3.28 -21.22
C TRP A 339 8.95 -1.79 -20.88
N PHE A 340 10.10 -1.41 -20.33
CA PHE A 340 10.41 -0.02 -19.98
C PHE A 340 10.38 0.88 -21.22
N CYS A 341 11.10 0.52 -22.28
CA CYS A 341 11.13 1.26 -23.55
C CYS A 341 9.74 1.38 -24.17
N ALA A 342 9.01 0.26 -24.28
CA ALA A 342 7.65 0.25 -24.83
C ALA A 342 6.68 1.10 -24.00
N SER A 343 6.81 1.10 -22.68
CA SER A 343 5.95 1.88 -21.76
C SER A 343 6.20 3.38 -21.91
N VAL A 344 7.45 3.80 -22.04
CA VAL A 344 7.81 5.21 -22.28
C VAL A 344 7.33 5.65 -23.67
N GLY A 345 7.60 4.88 -24.73
CA GLY A 345 7.16 5.17 -26.09
C GLY A 345 5.64 5.31 -26.19
N ARG A 346 4.88 4.39 -25.57
CA ARG A 346 3.42 4.44 -25.53
C ARG A 346 2.89 5.70 -24.84
N LYS A 347 3.51 6.14 -23.73
CA LYS A 347 3.12 7.37 -23.04
C LYS A 347 3.46 8.63 -23.82
N LEU A 348 4.49 8.59 -24.67
CA LEU A 348 4.81 9.62 -25.64
C LEU A 348 3.93 9.57 -26.90
N GLN A 349 3.02 8.59 -27.00
CA GLN A 349 2.15 8.35 -28.15
C GLN A 349 2.93 8.02 -29.44
N LEU A 350 4.15 7.47 -29.29
CA LEU A 350 4.98 7.04 -30.41
C LEU A 350 4.68 5.57 -30.77
N PRO A 351 4.78 5.19 -32.06
CA PRO A 351 4.67 3.81 -32.49
C PRO A 351 5.67 2.90 -31.79
N ASN A 352 5.31 1.64 -31.56
CA ASN A 352 6.24 0.67 -31.00
C ASN A 352 7.21 0.19 -32.11
N ARG A 353 8.48 0.54 -31.99
CA ARG A 353 9.56 0.18 -32.92
C ARG A 353 10.66 -0.64 -32.25
N LEU A 354 10.34 -1.37 -31.18
CA LEU A 354 11.33 -2.18 -30.47
C LEU A 354 12.05 -3.18 -31.40
N ALA A 355 11.34 -3.78 -32.35
CA ALA A 355 11.94 -4.74 -33.27
C ALA A 355 13.02 -4.11 -34.15
N ASP A 356 12.95 -2.81 -34.42
CA ASP A 356 13.92 -2.12 -35.30
C ASP A 356 15.23 -1.79 -34.54
N TYR A 357 15.19 -1.71 -33.22
CA TYR A 357 16.31 -1.25 -32.38
C TYR A 357 16.82 -2.33 -31.40
N TRP A 358 16.29 -3.56 -31.48
CA TRP A 358 16.67 -4.64 -30.57
C TRP A 358 17.44 -5.73 -31.34
N ASP A 359 18.77 -5.58 -31.38
CA ASP A 359 19.67 -6.51 -32.04
C ASP A 359 20.25 -7.51 -31.04
N GLU A 360 20.24 -8.80 -31.36
CA GLU A 360 20.75 -9.88 -30.51
C GLU A 360 22.29 -9.82 -30.34
N ILE A 361 23.00 -9.11 -31.24
CA ILE A 361 24.44 -8.92 -31.14
C ILE A 361 24.82 -8.02 -29.96
N PHE A 362 23.94 -7.06 -29.63
CA PHE A 362 24.17 -6.12 -28.55
C PHE A 362 23.47 -6.55 -27.25
N GLY A 363 24.01 -6.14 -26.11
CA GLY A 363 23.37 -6.37 -24.80
C GLY A 363 22.10 -5.54 -24.62
N SER A 364 21.20 -6.00 -23.75
CA SER A 364 19.91 -5.32 -23.52
C SER A 364 20.04 -3.85 -23.09
N LYS A 365 21.13 -3.47 -22.41
CA LYS A 365 21.41 -2.07 -22.03
C LYS A 365 21.75 -1.21 -23.23
N ASP A 366 22.55 -1.73 -24.14
CA ASP A 366 22.94 -1.02 -25.37
C ASP A 366 21.72 -0.83 -26.26
N ASN A 367 20.91 -1.89 -26.46
CA ASN A 367 19.65 -1.82 -27.20
C ASN A 367 18.67 -0.81 -26.58
N CYS A 368 18.54 -0.80 -25.25
CA CYS A 368 17.71 0.18 -24.55
C CYS A 368 18.23 1.62 -24.75
N THR A 369 19.55 1.81 -24.72
CA THR A 369 20.17 3.12 -24.97
C THR A 369 19.96 3.56 -26.42
N ALA A 370 20.18 2.69 -27.40
CA ALA A 370 19.93 2.96 -28.81
C ALA A 370 18.45 3.33 -29.06
N TYR A 371 17.50 2.61 -28.46
CA TYR A 371 16.08 2.92 -28.58
C TYR A 371 15.74 4.31 -28.02
N PHE A 372 16.34 4.73 -26.90
CA PHE A 372 16.17 6.08 -26.37
C PHE A 372 16.86 7.13 -27.24
N GLU A 373 18.09 6.88 -27.64
CA GLU A 373 18.93 7.84 -28.33
C GLU A 373 18.50 8.04 -29.80
N GLU A 374 18.39 6.95 -30.56
CA GLU A 374 18.15 7.00 -31.98
C GLU A 374 16.66 7.13 -32.35
N TYR A 375 15.76 6.78 -31.41
CA TYR A 375 14.34 6.86 -31.63
C TYR A 375 13.66 7.86 -30.71
N LEU A 376 13.48 7.56 -29.41
CA LEU A 376 12.61 8.37 -28.56
C LEU A 376 13.05 9.83 -28.46
N LEU A 377 14.34 10.10 -28.17
CA LEU A 377 14.86 11.45 -28.01
C LEU A 377 15.05 12.18 -29.36
N THR A 378 15.15 11.44 -30.47
CA THR A 378 15.27 12.00 -31.84
C THR A 378 13.92 12.41 -32.38
N GLU A 379 12.86 11.59 -32.19
CA GLU A 379 11.50 11.90 -32.62
C GLU A 379 10.85 13.06 -31.87
N ILE A 380 11.24 13.29 -30.62
CA ILE A 380 10.67 14.40 -29.84
C ILE A 380 11.43 15.71 -30.10
N SER A 381 10.66 16.78 -30.31
CA SER A 381 11.21 18.14 -30.49
C SER A 381 11.49 18.86 -29.17
N LYS A 382 10.77 18.50 -28.09
CA LYS A 382 10.84 19.13 -26.78
C LYS A 382 11.63 18.28 -25.79
N PRO A 383 12.19 18.88 -24.73
CA PRO A 383 12.80 18.12 -23.65
C PRO A 383 11.81 17.14 -23.00
N LEU A 384 12.29 16.00 -22.55
CA LEU A 384 11.52 14.95 -21.87
C LEU A 384 11.85 14.92 -20.38
N THR A 385 10.84 15.00 -19.53
CA THR A 385 10.94 14.71 -18.10
C THR A 385 10.33 13.34 -17.83
N LEU A 386 11.16 12.40 -17.40
CA LEU A 386 10.77 11.04 -17.08
C LEU A 386 10.72 10.87 -15.55
N GLY A 387 9.51 10.79 -15.00
CA GLY A 387 9.26 10.50 -13.59
C GLY A 387 9.10 8.99 -13.39
N LEU A 388 9.99 8.40 -12.60
CA LEU A 388 10.03 6.98 -12.26
C LEU A 388 9.62 6.82 -10.79
N ASP A 389 8.40 6.38 -10.55
CA ASP A 389 7.87 6.19 -9.20
C ASP A 389 7.97 4.72 -8.77
N GLU A 390 8.10 4.50 -7.47
CA GLU A 390 8.15 3.18 -6.84
C GLU A 390 9.23 2.26 -7.42
N VAL A 391 10.39 2.85 -7.69
CA VAL A 391 11.54 2.08 -8.22
C VAL A 391 12.08 1.06 -7.20
N ASP A 392 11.60 1.11 -5.95
CA ASP A 392 11.85 0.08 -4.93
C ASP A 392 11.30 -1.30 -5.33
N CYS A 393 10.31 -1.39 -6.23
CA CYS A 393 9.90 -2.65 -6.84
C CYS A 393 11.05 -3.34 -7.58
N VAL A 394 11.91 -2.56 -8.26
CA VAL A 394 13.08 -3.09 -8.99
C VAL A 394 14.15 -3.61 -8.02
N PHE A 395 14.24 -3.01 -6.83
CA PHE A 395 15.22 -3.42 -5.81
C PHE A 395 15.05 -4.87 -5.34
N GLN A 396 13.86 -5.42 -5.43
CA GLN A 396 13.62 -6.83 -5.09
C GLN A 396 14.27 -7.80 -6.08
N HIS A 397 14.79 -7.26 -7.20
CA HIS A 397 15.45 -8.01 -8.28
C HIS A 397 16.91 -7.51 -8.46
N PRO A 398 17.86 -7.90 -7.59
CA PRO A 398 19.20 -7.29 -7.54
C PRO A 398 19.97 -7.34 -8.85
N LYS A 399 19.77 -8.38 -9.67
CA LYS A 399 20.42 -8.53 -10.99
C LYS A 399 19.94 -7.47 -11.99
N ILE A 400 18.63 -7.13 -11.95
CA ILE A 400 18.05 -6.09 -12.80
C ILE A 400 18.37 -4.71 -12.22
N ALA A 401 18.26 -4.55 -10.92
CA ALA A 401 18.45 -3.27 -10.24
C ALA A 401 19.82 -2.66 -10.51
N GLY A 402 20.90 -3.45 -10.37
CA GLY A 402 22.26 -2.98 -10.63
C GLY A 402 22.46 -2.46 -12.05
N ASP A 403 21.99 -3.21 -13.04
CA ASP A 403 22.11 -2.86 -14.45
C ASP A 403 21.22 -1.68 -14.85
N PHE A 404 19.96 -1.68 -14.42
CA PHE A 404 19.02 -0.61 -14.73
C PHE A 404 19.44 0.74 -14.12
N PHE A 405 19.80 0.74 -12.84
CA PHE A 405 20.23 2.00 -12.21
C PHE A 405 21.60 2.46 -12.70
N GLY A 406 22.48 1.54 -13.09
CA GLY A 406 23.72 1.85 -13.78
C GLY A 406 23.47 2.53 -15.13
N LEU A 407 22.46 2.07 -15.87
CA LEU A 407 22.03 2.66 -17.14
C LEU A 407 21.51 4.09 -16.96
N LEU A 408 20.61 4.35 -16.01
CA LEU A 408 20.10 5.70 -15.73
C LEU A 408 21.23 6.67 -15.33
N ARG A 409 22.21 6.17 -14.58
CA ARG A 409 23.41 6.95 -14.25
C ARG A 409 24.23 7.31 -15.47
N ALA A 410 24.50 6.35 -16.36
CA ALA A 410 25.24 6.58 -17.60
C ALA A 410 24.57 7.66 -18.45
N TRP A 411 23.25 7.60 -18.63
CA TRP A 411 22.49 8.62 -19.36
C TRP A 411 22.60 10.02 -18.74
N HIS A 412 22.56 10.11 -17.41
CA HIS A 412 22.78 11.39 -16.73
C HIS A 412 24.22 11.91 -16.93
N GLU A 413 25.22 11.04 -16.92
CA GLU A 413 26.61 11.44 -17.14
C GLU A 413 26.83 11.84 -18.61
N ASP A 414 26.24 11.14 -19.57
CA ASP A 414 26.26 11.48 -21.00
C ASP A 414 25.63 12.84 -21.28
N SER A 415 24.64 13.26 -20.51
CA SER A 415 24.02 14.58 -20.63
C SER A 415 25.00 15.74 -20.43
N LYS A 416 26.16 15.52 -19.80
CA LYS A 416 27.18 16.56 -19.60
C LYS A 416 27.96 16.88 -20.88
N SER A 417 28.08 15.90 -21.80
CA SER A 417 28.92 16.00 -23.00
C SER A 417 28.12 15.90 -24.31
N ARG A 418 26.93 15.27 -24.29
CA ARG A 418 26.15 14.95 -25.50
C ARG A 418 24.83 15.71 -25.49
N ASP A 419 24.61 16.58 -26.50
CA ASP A 419 23.45 17.49 -26.55
C ASP A 419 22.10 16.74 -26.60
N LEU A 420 22.05 15.58 -27.24
CA LEU A 420 20.83 14.79 -27.29
C LEU A 420 20.35 14.37 -25.90
N TRP A 421 21.26 13.89 -25.06
CA TRP A 421 20.96 13.50 -23.68
C TRP A 421 20.62 14.66 -22.75
N LYS A 422 20.97 15.90 -23.12
CA LYS A 422 20.50 17.10 -22.43
C LYS A 422 18.99 17.31 -22.51
N LYS A 423 18.33 16.66 -23.50
CA LYS A 423 16.85 16.64 -23.57
C LYS A 423 16.22 15.81 -22.47
N LEU A 424 16.89 14.79 -21.92
CA LEU A 424 16.33 13.90 -20.91
C LEU A 424 16.56 14.46 -19.51
N ARG A 425 15.49 14.51 -18.70
CA ARG A 425 15.50 14.79 -17.27
C ARG A 425 14.90 13.62 -16.53
N LEU A 426 15.49 13.24 -15.42
CA LEU A 426 15.07 12.07 -14.63
C LEU A 426 14.63 12.49 -13.24
N VAL A 427 13.49 11.99 -12.80
CA VAL A 427 13.05 12.06 -11.40
C VAL A 427 12.83 10.64 -10.92
N VAL A 428 13.67 10.18 -9.99
CA VAL A 428 13.65 8.80 -9.46
C VAL A 428 13.12 8.83 -8.04
N VAL A 429 12.03 8.10 -7.80
CA VAL A 429 11.32 8.11 -6.52
C VAL A 429 11.28 6.71 -5.92
N HIS A 430 11.70 6.56 -4.67
CA HIS A 430 11.69 5.28 -3.99
C HIS A 430 11.35 5.38 -2.50
N SER A 431 10.81 4.29 -1.94
CA SER A 431 10.68 4.13 -0.50
C SER A 431 12.01 3.68 0.12
N THR A 432 12.30 4.22 1.31
CA THR A 432 13.48 3.79 2.10
C THR A 432 13.26 2.49 2.86
N GLU A 433 12.03 1.98 2.93
CA GLU A 433 11.69 0.77 3.69
C GLU A 433 12.33 -0.51 3.12
N VAL A 434 12.65 -0.50 1.84
CA VAL A 434 13.37 -1.60 1.19
C VAL A 434 14.87 -1.32 1.25
N TYR A 435 15.56 -2.03 2.16
CA TYR A 435 17.02 -1.96 2.24
C TYR A 435 17.66 -2.92 1.23
N ILE A 436 18.48 -2.38 0.34
CA ILE A 436 19.26 -3.18 -0.59
C ILE A 436 20.72 -2.71 -0.56
N PRO A 437 21.67 -3.63 -0.40
CA PRO A 437 23.08 -3.33 -0.60
C PRO A 437 23.37 -3.19 -2.11
N LEU A 438 22.96 -2.07 -2.71
CA LEU A 438 23.44 -1.71 -4.05
C LEU A 438 24.90 -1.29 -3.95
N ASN A 439 25.70 -1.67 -4.95
CA ASN A 439 27.04 -1.16 -5.09
C ASN A 439 26.95 0.37 -5.30
N ILE A 440 27.30 1.11 -4.25
CA ILE A 440 27.17 2.57 -4.18
C ILE A 440 27.83 3.26 -5.38
N ASN A 441 28.93 2.69 -5.89
CA ASN A 441 29.71 3.28 -6.98
C ASN A 441 29.05 3.15 -8.37
N GLN A 442 28.06 2.27 -8.53
CA GLN A 442 27.38 2.01 -9.81
C GLN A 442 25.95 2.56 -9.86
N SER A 443 25.43 3.04 -8.74
CA SER A 443 24.04 3.48 -8.60
C SER A 443 23.87 4.96 -8.95
N PRO A 444 22.75 5.39 -9.59
CA PRO A 444 22.41 6.82 -9.78
C PRO A 444 22.24 7.53 -8.44
N PHE A 445 22.16 6.79 -7.33
CA PHE A 445 21.95 7.35 -6.00
C PHE A 445 23.15 8.15 -5.44
N ASN A 446 24.26 8.25 -6.20
CA ASN A 446 25.41 9.11 -5.86
C ASN A 446 25.53 10.38 -6.72
N VAL A 447 24.68 10.53 -7.73
CA VAL A 447 24.70 11.68 -8.65
C VAL A 447 23.35 12.38 -8.66
N GLY A 448 23.28 13.59 -9.20
CA GLY A 448 22.06 14.42 -9.22
C GLY A 448 21.70 15.02 -7.85
N LEU A 449 20.50 15.61 -7.77
CA LEU A 449 19.99 16.27 -6.56
C LEU A 449 19.33 15.23 -5.62
N PRO A 450 19.89 14.97 -4.43
CA PRO A 450 19.24 14.11 -3.44
C PRO A 450 18.19 14.92 -2.67
N ILE A 451 16.96 14.38 -2.62
CA ILE A 451 15.85 14.91 -1.82
C ILE A 451 15.43 13.86 -0.81
N GLU A 452 15.48 14.21 0.44
CA GLU A 452 14.91 13.44 1.53
C GLU A 452 13.71 14.19 2.11
N LEU A 453 12.53 13.58 2.07
CA LEU A 453 11.34 14.21 2.62
C LEU A 453 11.31 14.04 4.13
N LEU A 454 11.34 15.17 4.82
CA LEU A 454 11.22 15.23 6.27
C LEU A 454 9.75 15.29 6.71
N GLU A 455 9.52 15.09 7.99
CA GLU A 455 8.24 15.32 8.65
C GLU A 455 7.84 16.80 8.61
N PHE A 456 6.56 17.06 8.83
CA PHE A 456 6.07 18.42 9.01
C PHE A 456 6.57 19.01 10.33
N THR A 457 6.91 20.31 10.29
CA THR A 457 7.20 21.09 11.49
C THR A 457 5.92 21.47 12.25
N PRO A 458 6.01 21.87 13.51
CA PRO A 458 4.84 22.34 14.26
C PRO A 458 4.10 23.50 13.55
N GLU A 459 4.84 24.39 12.88
CA GLU A 459 4.28 25.53 12.13
C GLU A 459 3.48 25.04 10.93
N GLN A 460 4.00 24.04 10.19
CA GLN A 460 3.32 23.42 9.06
C GLN A 460 2.06 22.67 9.50
N VAL A 461 2.11 21.95 10.63
CA VAL A 461 0.94 21.28 11.19
C VAL A 461 -0.11 22.29 11.64
N ARG A 462 0.29 23.39 12.25
CA ARG A 462 -0.62 24.47 12.66
C ARG A 462 -1.28 25.14 11.44
N ASP A 463 -0.50 25.49 10.42
CA ASP A 463 -1.02 26.08 9.18
C ASP A 463 -2.02 25.11 8.50
N LEU A 464 -1.69 23.83 8.45
CA LEU A 464 -2.56 22.82 7.88
C LEU A 464 -3.86 22.66 8.70
N ALA A 465 -3.78 22.71 10.04
CA ALA A 465 -4.96 22.69 10.91
C ALA A 465 -5.86 23.92 10.69
N GLN A 466 -5.29 25.10 10.53
CA GLN A 466 -6.04 26.32 10.20
C GLN A 466 -6.75 26.20 8.84
N ARG A 467 -6.07 25.65 7.83
CA ARG A 467 -6.69 25.37 6.52
C ARG A 467 -7.86 24.37 6.62
N HIS A 468 -7.85 23.47 7.59
CA HIS A 468 -8.97 22.57 7.90
C HIS A 468 -10.06 23.24 8.75
N GLY A 469 -9.97 24.54 9.07
CA GLY A 469 -10.95 25.26 9.89
C GLY A 469 -10.80 24.98 11.39
N LEU A 470 -9.67 24.45 11.85
CA LEU A 470 -9.39 24.18 13.25
C LEU A 470 -8.64 25.35 13.89
N ASN A 471 -9.26 25.99 14.87
CA ASN A 471 -8.59 27.06 15.63
C ASN A 471 -7.65 26.48 16.69
N TRP A 472 -6.58 25.82 16.22
CA TRP A 472 -5.62 25.16 17.11
C TRP A 472 -4.51 26.10 17.57
N GLY A 473 -4.35 26.18 18.88
CA GLY A 473 -3.16 26.75 19.50
C GLY A 473 -1.97 25.77 19.45
N LEU A 474 -0.79 26.27 19.85
CA LEU A 474 0.43 25.45 19.92
C LEU A 474 0.26 24.21 20.80
N GLY A 475 -0.58 24.27 21.86
CA GLY A 475 -0.82 23.15 22.74
C GLY A 475 -1.48 21.95 22.05
N ASN A 476 -2.49 22.19 21.21
CA ASN A 476 -3.16 21.12 20.44
C ASN A 476 -2.21 20.50 19.41
N VAL A 477 -1.43 21.35 18.71
CA VAL A 477 -0.42 20.90 17.75
C VAL A 477 0.63 20.03 18.44
N GLN A 478 1.13 20.48 19.61
CA GLN A 478 2.15 19.73 20.35
C GLN A 478 1.62 18.38 20.84
N GLN A 479 0.38 18.33 21.33
CA GLN A 479 -0.25 17.06 21.73
C GLN A 479 -0.35 16.08 20.57
N LEU A 480 -0.79 16.54 19.40
CA LEU A 480 -0.85 15.69 18.21
C LEU A 480 0.55 15.23 17.80
N MET A 481 1.51 16.14 17.73
CA MET A 481 2.87 15.82 17.29
C MET A 481 3.62 14.91 18.27
N ASN A 482 3.38 15.02 19.57
CA ASN A 482 3.94 14.06 20.54
C ASN A 482 3.45 12.64 20.23
N MET A 483 2.15 12.50 19.91
CA MET A 483 1.56 11.20 19.59
C MET A 483 2.06 10.64 18.26
N ILE A 484 1.99 11.40 17.17
CA ILE A 484 2.19 10.86 15.80
C ILE A 484 3.41 11.42 15.06
N GLY A 485 4.19 12.31 15.70
CA GLY A 485 5.23 13.08 15.03
C GLY A 485 4.64 14.08 14.02
N GLY A 486 5.48 14.53 13.11
CA GLY A 486 5.08 15.34 11.96
C GLY A 486 4.77 14.51 10.72
N HIS A 487 4.40 13.23 10.85
CA HIS A 487 4.18 12.33 9.72
C HIS A 487 3.03 12.82 8.83
N PRO A 488 3.26 13.21 7.55
CA PRO A 488 2.29 13.93 6.72
C PRO A 488 0.94 13.23 6.60
N TYR A 489 0.94 11.92 6.36
CA TYR A 489 -0.29 11.15 6.23
C TYR A 489 -1.06 11.08 7.56
N LEU A 490 -0.37 10.76 8.67
CA LEU A 490 -1.03 10.63 9.96
C LEU A 490 -1.62 11.97 10.42
N VAL A 491 -0.91 13.08 10.18
CA VAL A 491 -1.41 14.44 10.46
C VAL A 491 -2.67 14.74 9.63
N ARG A 492 -2.65 14.50 8.32
CA ARG A 492 -3.81 14.75 7.45
C ARG A 492 -5.02 13.90 7.86
N VAL A 493 -4.82 12.64 8.18
CA VAL A 493 -5.90 11.73 8.64
C VAL A 493 -6.51 12.25 9.94
N ALA A 494 -5.70 12.69 10.91
CA ALA A 494 -6.19 13.29 12.14
C ALA A 494 -7.05 14.53 11.87
N LEU A 495 -6.51 15.49 11.12
CA LEU A 495 -7.19 16.75 10.82
C LEU A 495 -8.50 16.51 10.07
N TYR A 496 -8.53 15.62 9.08
CA TYR A 496 -9.74 15.26 8.35
C TYR A 496 -10.85 14.76 9.27
N HIS A 497 -10.56 13.81 10.15
CA HIS A 497 -11.57 13.23 11.04
C HIS A 497 -12.04 14.21 12.12
N ILE A 498 -11.14 15.05 12.64
CA ILE A 498 -11.48 16.05 13.64
C ILE A 498 -12.34 17.16 13.01
N THR A 499 -12.00 17.66 11.84
CA THR A 499 -12.78 18.68 11.13
C THR A 499 -14.19 18.21 10.79
N ARG A 500 -14.35 16.95 10.41
CA ARG A 500 -15.69 16.37 10.14
C ARG A 500 -16.48 16.03 11.41
N GLY A 501 -15.95 16.32 12.60
CA GLY A 501 -16.62 16.05 13.86
C GLY A 501 -16.78 14.56 14.21
N SER A 502 -16.17 13.66 13.42
CA SER A 502 -16.25 12.22 13.68
C SER A 502 -15.38 11.79 14.87
N MET A 503 -14.44 12.65 15.32
CA MET A 503 -13.52 12.37 16.40
C MET A 503 -13.01 13.68 17.02
N SER A 504 -12.84 13.71 18.35
CA SER A 504 -12.13 14.78 19.04
C SER A 504 -10.64 14.48 19.14
N LEU A 505 -9.80 15.51 19.32
CA LEU A 505 -8.36 15.32 19.55
C LEU A 505 -8.09 14.40 20.75
N ASN A 506 -8.78 14.62 21.87
CA ASN A 506 -8.60 13.80 23.07
C ASN A 506 -8.96 12.33 22.83
N HIS A 507 -10.04 12.07 22.10
CA HIS A 507 -10.44 10.70 21.76
C HIS A 507 -9.41 10.05 20.81
N LEU A 508 -8.91 10.78 19.82
CA LEU A 508 -7.83 10.32 18.95
C LEU A 508 -6.59 9.93 19.77
N LEU A 509 -6.13 10.80 20.66
CA LEU A 509 -4.92 10.55 21.46
C LEU A 509 -5.05 9.30 22.35
N GLN A 510 -6.24 9.02 22.85
CA GLN A 510 -6.51 7.82 23.68
C GLN A 510 -6.58 6.54 22.84
N THR A 511 -7.16 6.60 21.64
CA THR A 511 -7.43 5.41 20.84
C THR A 511 -6.37 5.13 19.77
N ALA A 512 -5.55 6.12 19.41
CA ALA A 512 -4.55 6.02 18.36
C ALA A 512 -3.67 4.76 18.45
N PRO A 513 -3.12 4.36 19.61
CA PRO A 513 -2.24 3.20 19.71
C PRO A 513 -2.98 1.87 19.83
N THR A 514 -4.29 1.84 19.59
CA THR A 514 -5.09 0.62 19.70
C THR A 514 -5.47 0.02 18.35
N GLU A 515 -5.89 -1.25 18.35
CA GLU A 515 -6.39 -1.93 17.14
C GLU A 515 -7.68 -1.32 16.57
N ALA A 516 -8.47 -0.66 17.41
CA ALA A 516 -9.66 0.08 16.99
C ALA A 516 -9.34 1.54 16.62
N GLY A 517 -8.09 1.95 16.77
CA GLY A 517 -7.64 3.32 16.53
C GLY A 517 -7.57 3.68 15.04
N LEU A 518 -7.51 4.98 14.80
CA LEU A 518 -7.52 5.56 13.47
C LEU A 518 -6.34 5.11 12.59
N TYR A 519 -5.22 4.72 13.21
CA TYR A 519 -3.97 4.36 12.54
C TYR A 519 -3.68 2.86 12.50
N ASN A 520 -4.68 2.02 12.80
CA ASN A 520 -4.51 0.57 12.89
C ASN A 520 -3.86 -0.04 11.64
N ASP A 521 -4.30 0.35 10.44
CA ASP A 521 -3.77 -0.18 9.17
C ASP A 521 -2.29 0.17 8.99
N HIS A 522 -1.91 1.42 9.30
CA HIS A 522 -0.53 1.86 9.26
C HIS A 522 0.35 1.10 10.26
N LEU A 523 -0.14 0.90 11.48
CA LEU A 523 0.57 0.18 12.54
C LEU A 523 0.70 -1.31 12.25
N ARG A 524 -0.36 -1.95 11.76
CA ARG A 524 -0.37 -3.37 11.37
C ARG A 524 0.62 -3.66 10.25
N ARG A 525 0.71 -2.79 9.24
CA ARG A 525 1.70 -2.91 8.17
C ARG A 525 3.13 -2.92 8.72
N HIS A 526 3.46 -2.02 9.64
CA HIS A 526 4.77 -2.01 10.28
C HIS A 526 5.00 -3.24 11.14
N LEU A 527 3.98 -3.68 11.89
CA LEU A 527 4.06 -4.91 12.68
C LEU A 527 4.35 -6.11 11.79
N TRP A 528 3.63 -6.26 10.69
CA TRP A 528 3.86 -7.32 9.72
C TRP A 528 5.29 -7.32 9.16
N ASN A 529 5.80 -6.16 8.75
CA ASN A 529 7.17 -6.02 8.28
C ASN A 529 8.22 -6.42 9.34
N LEU A 530 7.95 -6.13 10.62
CA LEU A 530 8.82 -6.50 11.74
C LEU A 530 8.76 -8.00 12.05
N GLU A 531 7.60 -8.62 11.95
CA GLU A 531 7.43 -10.07 12.18
C GLU A 531 8.17 -10.91 11.14
N GLN A 532 8.27 -10.42 9.89
CA GLN A 532 9.12 -11.04 8.87
C GLN A 532 10.63 -10.89 9.16
N ARG A 533 11.01 -10.05 10.13
CA ARG A 533 12.40 -9.73 10.47
C ARG A 533 12.61 -9.72 11.99
N PRO A 534 12.64 -10.89 12.64
CA PRO A 534 12.67 -11.02 14.10
C PRO A 534 13.81 -10.24 14.77
N GLU A 535 14.97 -10.10 14.11
CA GLU A 535 16.11 -9.34 14.65
C GLU A 535 15.83 -7.83 14.69
N LEU A 536 15.08 -7.30 13.71
CA LEU A 536 14.64 -5.91 13.75
C LEU A 536 13.56 -5.68 14.80
N ALA A 537 12.63 -6.63 14.97
CA ALA A 537 11.62 -6.57 16.01
C ALA A 537 12.26 -6.53 17.40
N LYS A 538 13.28 -7.38 17.65
CA LYS A 538 14.06 -7.35 18.91
C LYS A 538 14.81 -6.03 19.10
N ALA A 539 15.41 -5.49 18.02
CA ALA A 539 16.10 -4.22 18.07
C ALA A 539 15.13 -3.05 18.38
N LEU A 540 13.99 -3.00 17.69
CA LEU A 540 12.94 -2.00 17.97
C LEU A 540 12.45 -2.10 19.41
N LYS A 541 12.22 -3.33 19.92
CA LYS A 541 11.80 -3.55 21.30
C LYS A 541 12.75 -2.90 22.31
N LYS A 542 14.06 -3.03 22.13
CA LYS A 542 15.06 -2.37 23.00
C LYS A 542 14.86 -0.85 23.01
N VAL A 543 14.55 -0.26 21.84
CA VAL A 543 14.39 1.19 21.69
C VAL A 543 13.13 1.69 22.37
N ILE A 544 11.98 1.02 22.13
CA ILE A 544 10.68 1.48 22.65
C ILE A 544 10.52 1.26 24.16
N THR A 545 11.26 0.31 24.75
CA THR A 545 11.22 0.05 26.21
C THR A 545 12.23 0.88 27.00
N SER A 546 13.09 1.64 26.33
CA SER A 546 14.07 2.52 26.97
C SER A 546 13.58 3.98 26.95
N ASP A 547 13.81 4.66 28.06
CA ASP A 547 13.57 6.12 28.15
C ASP A 547 14.78 6.94 27.66
N ASN A 548 15.94 6.28 27.48
CA ASN A 548 17.16 6.90 26.97
C ASN A 548 17.45 6.45 25.55
N PRO A 549 18.19 7.25 24.75
CA PRO A 549 18.67 6.81 23.44
C PRO A 549 19.44 5.48 23.53
N VAL A 550 19.20 4.58 22.59
CA VAL A 550 19.73 3.21 22.60
C VAL A 550 20.72 3.00 21.48
N ARG A 551 21.88 2.44 21.82
CA ARG A 551 22.84 1.99 20.81
C ARG A 551 22.36 0.67 20.21
N LEU A 552 22.20 0.65 18.88
CA LEU A 552 21.96 -0.53 18.07
C LEU A 552 23.16 -0.81 17.15
N GLU A 553 23.18 -2.00 16.55
CA GLU A 553 24.05 -2.27 15.41
C GLU A 553 23.71 -1.31 14.25
N SER A 554 24.73 -0.84 13.53
CA SER A 554 24.57 0.18 12.50
C SER A 554 23.53 -0.21 11.43
N VAL A 555 23.49 -1.49 11.03
CA VAL A 555 22.54 -2.00 10.03
C VAL A 555 21.12 -1.96 10.58
N GLN A 556 20.91 -2.39 11.83
CA GLN A 556 19.58 -2.37 12.47
C GLN A 556 19.08 -0.94 12.67
N ALA A 557 19.95 -0.03 13.15
CA ALA A 557 19.63 1.38 13.33
C ALA A 557 19.20 2.02 12.00
N PHE A 558 19.97 1.77 10.94
CA PHE A 558 19.67 2.27 9.61
C PHE A 558 18.36 1.69 9.06
N GLN A 559 18.12 0.39 9.19
CA GLN A 559 16.89 -0.26 8.71
C GLN A 559 15.65 0.26 9.44
N LEU A 560 15.67 0.37 10.76
CA LEU A 560 14.55 0.92 11.54
C LEU A 560 14.30 2.40 11.22
N HIS A 561 15.36 3.18 11.01
CA HIS A 561 15.25 4.56 10.56
C HIS A 561 14.65 4.66 9.15
N SER A 562 15.08 3.80 8.23
CA SER A 562 14.58 3.73 6.85
C SER A 562 13.10 3.30 6.80
N MET A 563 12.65 2.47 7.75
CA MET A 563 11.24 2.13 7.93
C MET A 563 10.42 3.28 8.54
N GLY A 564 11.07 4.33 9.02
CA GLY A 564 10.40 5.44 9.68
C GLY A 564 9.95 5.16 11.11
N LEU A 565 10.51 4.16 11.79
CA LEU A 565 10.12 3.75 13.15
C LEU A 565 10.94 4.43 14.25
N VAL A 566 12.16 4.86 13.93
CA VAL A 566 13.08 5.51 14.87
C VAL A 566 13.72 6.76 14.26
N HIS A 567 14.16 7.68 15.12
CA HIS A 567 15.07 8.76 14.76
C HIS A 567 16.51 8.42 15.18
N LEU A 568 17.45 8.86 14.36
CA LEU A 568 18.88 8.82 14.71
C LEU A 568 19.21 10.01 15.62
N HIS A 569 19.80 9.72 16.77
CA HIS A 569 20.30 10.73 17.72
C HIS A 569 21.80 10.53 17.92
N GLY A 570 22.59 11.16 17.07
CA GLY A 570 24.03 10.88 16.96
C GLY A 570 24.26 9.45 16.47
N ASN A 571 24.91 8.64 17.32
CA ASN A 571 25.12 7.21 17.05
C ASN A 571 24.07 6.30 17.71
N ASP A 572 23.10 6.85 18.40
CA ASP A 572 22.03 6.14 19.11
C ASP A 572 20.69 6.37 18.41
N VAL A 573 19.66 5.67 18.82
CA VAL A 573 18.33 5.78 18.25
C VAL A 573 17.28 5.99 19.35
N ILE A 574 16.22 6.72 18.99
CA ILE A 574 15.02 6.92 19.81
C ILE A 574 13.78 6.55 19.01
N PRO A 575 12.65 6.19 19.64
CA PRO A 575 11.39 6.00 18.92
C PRO A 575 11.00 7.29 18.18
N ARG A 576 10.40 7.14 17.00
CA ARG A 576 10.02 8.31 16.19
C ARG A 576 8.88 9.12 16.82
N CYS A 577 7.92 8.46 17.47
CA CYS A 577 6.79 9.08 18.13
C CYS A 577 6.19 8.14 19.19
N ASP A 578 5.29 8.68 20.03
CA ASP A 578 4.66 7.92 21.10
C ASP A 578 3.69 6.85 20.57
N LEU A 579 3.07 7.07 19.42
CA LEU A 579 2.23 6.08 18.75
C LEU A 579 2.96 4.73 18.56
N TYR A 580 4.18 4.79 18.03
CA TYR A 580 4.98 3.57 17.83
C TYR A 580 5.48 3.00 19.15
N ARG A 581 5.88 3.86 20.10
CA ARG A 581 6.31 3.41 21.43
C ARG A 581 5.19 2.61 22.10
N GLN A 582 3.98 3.16 22.17
CA GLN A 582 2.85 2.56 22.86
C GLN A 582 2.37 1.29 22.15
N TYR A 583 2.09 1.35 20.86
CA TYR A 583 1.56 0.21 20.11
C TYR A 583 2.51 -0.99 20.11
N PHE A 584 3.78 -0.79 19.77
CA PHE A 584 4.75 -1.89 19.67
C PHE A 584 5.20 -2.42 21.04
N CYS A 585 5.12 -1.60 22.12
CA CYS A 585 5.42 -2.08 23.47
C CYS A 585 4.49 -3.22 23.89
N GLU A 586 3.21 -3.14 23.54
CA GLU A 586 2.23 -4.19 23.81
C GLU A 586 2.39 -5.41 22.89
N ARG A 587 2.72 -5.19 21.61
CA ARG A 587 2.72 -6.25 20.57
C ARG A 587 4.01 -7.06 20.48
N LEU A 588 5.15 -6.45 20.78
CA LEU A 588 6.46 -7.13 20.72
C LEU A 588 6.85 -7.79 22.06
N GLN A 589 5.91 -8.31 22.86
CA GLN A 589 6.21 -8.99 24.12
C GLN A 589 6.84 -10.39 23.90
N PRO A 590 7.67 -10.89 24.88
CA PRO A 590 8.30 -12.22 24.78
C PRO A 590 7.24 -13.32 24.92
N GLY A 591 6.69 -13.79 23.88
CA GLY A 591 5.62 -14.78 23.78
C GLY A 591 4.82 -14.61 22.50
N ASN A 592 4.85 -13.44 21.90
CA ASN A 592 4.18 -13.13 20.65
C ASN A 592 5.12 -13.20 19.42
N ILE A 593 6.43 -13.31 19.65
CA ILE A 593 7.44 -13.49 18.58
C ILE A 593 7.90 -14.95 18.65
N LYS A 594 7.36 -15.80 17.80
CA LYS A 594 7.86 -17.17 17.60
C LYS A 594 8.70 -17.26 16.34
#